data_cc72469dd66d1342e19184b9d8b6fcad
#
_entry.id   cc72469dd66d1342e19184b9d8b6fcad
#
_cell.length_a   1.000
_cell.length_b   1.000
_cell.length_c   1.000
_cell.angle_alpha   90.00
_cell.angle_beta   90.00
_cell.angle_gamma   90.00
#
_symmetry.space_group_name_H-M   'P 1'
#
loop_
_entity.id
_entity.type
_entity.pdbx_description
1 polymer ?
#
loop_
_entity_poly.entity_id
_entity_poly.type
_entity_poly.pdbx_seq_one_letter_code
_entity_poly.pdbx_strand_id
1 'polypeptide(L)'
;MDKNMIMLPGTAAMLPYLTHGKSRAINAENRTGKGGMAASGLGKSRKGSPCLNDIQPGETVVLGEIDGPGIIHHIWITTDNKTSEGDCFVLRDLVLRMYWDGEENPSVEAPLGDFFCC
;
A
#
# COMPACT_ATOMS: atom_id res chain seq x y z
N MET A 1 -31.40 -9.71 -13.77
CA MET A 1 -29.96 -9.66 -13.61
C MET A 1 -29.54 -10.98 -12.97
N ASP A 2 -28.75 -11.76 -13.68
CA ASP A 2 -28.43 -13.13 -13.25
C ASP A 2 -27.57 -13.08 -11.97
N LYS A 3 -28.05 -13.73 -10.91
CA LYS A 3 -27.40 -13.68 -9.58
C LYS A 3 -26.06 -14.45 -9.53
N ASN A 4 -25.68 -15.08 -10.63
CA ASN A 4 -24.51 -15.95 -10.71
C ASN A 4 -23.34 -15.40 -11.55
N MET A 5 -23.43 -14.15 -12.00
CA MET A 5 -22.31 -13.56 -12.74
C MET A 5 -21.21 -13.15 -11.77
N ILE A 6 -20.14 -13.92 -11.71
CA ILE A 6 -18.91 -13.57 -11.00
C ILE A 6 -18.23 -12.48 -11.81
N MET A 7 -18.36 -11.24 -11.36
CA MET A 7 -17.63 -10.13 -11.96
C MET A 7 -16.30 -9.95 -11.23
N LEU A 8 -15.22 -10.00 -11.96
CA LEU A 8 -13.89 -9.73 -11.41
C LEU A 8 -13.75 -8.23 -11.19
N PRO A 9 -13.59 -7.76 -9.93
CA PRO A 9 -13.39 -6.34 -9.63
C PRO A 9 -12.15 -5.78 -10.36
N GLY A 10 -12.24 -4.54 -10.79
CA GLY A 10 -11.12 -3.85 -11.44
C GLY A 10 -10.95 -4.12 -12.93
N THR A 11 -11.82 -4.89 -13.56
CA THR A 11 -11.80 -5.06 -15.01
C THR A 11 -12.57 -3.94 -15.73
N ALA A 12 -12.21 -3.65 -16.98
CA ALA A 12 -12.93 -2.67 -17.82
C ALA A 12 -14.43 -2.99 -17.96
N ALA A 13 -14.79 -4.27 -17.87
CA ALA A 13 -16.19 -4.73 -17.93
C ALA A 13 -17.03 -4.21 -16.75
N MET A 14 -16.40 -3.80 -15.65
CA MET A 14 -17.09 -3.25 -14.48
C MET A 14 -17.39 -1.75 -14.58
N LEU A 15 -16.78 -1.04 -15.52
CA LEU A 15 -16.94 0.41 -15.65
C LEU A 15 -18.40 0.90 -15.75
N PRO A 16 -19.32 0.19 -16.46
CA PRO A 16 -20.71 0.63 -16.55
C PRO A 16 -21.52 0.36 -15.26
N TYR A 17 -20.96 -0.35 -14.29
CA TYR A 17 -21.70 -0.74 -13.09
C TYR A 17 -21.32 0.16 -11.91
N LEU A 18 -22.34 0.76 -11.30
CA LEU A 18 -22.19 1.47 -10.05
C LEU A 18 -22.02 0.48 -8.90
N THR A 19 -20.97 0.66 -8.12
CA THR A 19 -20.74 -0.10 -6.88
C THR A 19 -21.08 0.77 -5.68
N HIS A 20 -21.50 0.17 -4.59
CA HIS A 20 -21.66 0.85 -3.30
C HIS A 20 -20.34 1.03 -2.54
N GLY A 21 -19.26 0.55 -3.11
CA GLY A 21 -17.92 0.67 -2.54
C GLY A 21 -17.44 2.12 -2.50
N LYS A 22 -16.59 2.40 -1.52
CA LYS A 22 -15.91 3.69 -1.38
C LYS A 22 -14.45 3.52 -1.75
N SER A 23 -13.98 4.29 -2.73
CA SER A 23 -12.55 4.35 -3.04
C SER A 23 -11.80 5.15 -1.97
N ARG A 24 -10.63 4.64 -1.59
CA ARG A 24 -9.72 5.26 -0.64
C ARG A 24 -8.29 5.11 -1.13
N ALA A 25 -7.43 6.03 -0.70
CA ALA A 25 -6.00 5.93 -0.90
C ALA A 25 -5.30 6.17 0.44
N ILE A 26 -4.42 5.25 0.80
CA ILE A 26 -3.49 5.38 1.92
C ILE A 26 -2.13 5.69 1.33
N ASN A 27 -1.50 6.74 1.78
CA ASN A 27 -0.18 7.16 1.33
C ASN A 27 0.50 8.03 2.39
N ALA A 28 1.71 8.48 2.11
CA ALA A 28 2.45 9.31 3.05
C ALA A 28 1.76 10.64 3.40
N GLU A 29 0.94 11.18 2.49
CA GLU A 29 0.18 12.40 2.72
C GLU A 29 -1.17 12.15 3.43
N ASN A 30 -1.68 10.93 3.36
CA ASN A 30 -2.96 10.52 3.97
C ASN A 30 -2.84 9.10 4.54
N ARG A 31 -2.23 9.00 5.71
CA ARG A 31 -1.93 7.72 6.37
C ARG A 31 -3.17 6.92 6.79
N THR A 32 -4.26 7.60 7.03
CA THR A 32 -5.52 6.97 7.47
C THR A 32 -6.46 6.59 6.33
N GLY A 33 -6.15 6.99 5.10
CA GLY A 33 -7.06 6.80 3.97
C GLY A 33 -8.40 7.54 4.09
N LYS A 34 -8.51 8.51 5.01
CA LYS A 34 -9.77 9.23 5.24
C LYS A 34 -10.17 10.04 4.00
N GLY A 35 -11.45 9.97 3.64
CA GLY A 35 -11.98 10.74 2.52
C GLY A 35 -11.80 12.24 2.71
N GLY A 36 -11.47 12.95 1.65
CA GLY A 36 -11.24 14.40 1.68
C GLY A 36 -9.88 14.83 2.24
N MET A 37 -9.02 13.89 2.60
CA MET A 37 -7.71 14.17 3.21
C MET A 37 -6.55 13.96 2.23
N ALA A 38 -6.82 13.80 0.93
CA ALA A 38 -5.77 13.71 -0.07
C ALA A 38 -4.90 14.97 -0.06
N ALA A 39 -3.59 14.79 -0.14
CA ALA A 39 -2.61 15.86 -0.09
C ALA A 39 -2.68 16.73 1.18
N SER A 40 -3.13 16.16 2.29
CA SER A 40 -3.15 16.83 3.60
C SER A 40 -1.82 16.78 4.35
N GLY A 41 -0.81 16.14 3.80
CA GLY A 41 0.52 16.07 4.38
C GLY A 41 1.17 17.45 4.49
N LEU A 42 1.96 17.63 5.53
CA LEU A 42 2.58 18.90 5.88
C LEU A 42 3.82 19.25 5.04
N GLY A 43 4.15 18.44 4.03
CA GLY A 43 5.30 18.68 3.18
C GLY A 43 5.13 19.88 2.26
N LYS A 44 6.23 20.57 1.99
CA LYS A 44 6.25 21.71 1.06
C LYS A 44 6.18 21.26 -0.41
N SER A 45 6.30 19.99 -0.68
CA SER A 45 6.31 19.40 -2.01
C SER A 45 5.64 18.03 -1.97
N ARG A 46 4.89 17.70 -3.02
CA ARG A 46 4.35 16.36 -3.22
C ARG A 46 5.43 15.35 -3.61
N LYS A 47 6.61 15.81 -3.96
CA LYS A 47 7.74 14.96 -4.29
C LYS A 47 8.68 14.88 -3.11
N GLY A 48 8.85 13.71 -2.53
CA GLY A 48 9.82 13.42 -1.50
C GLY A 48 9.45 13.86 -0.09
N SER A 49 8.28 14.47 0.15
CA SER A 49 7.84 14.81 1.50
C SER A 49 6.32 15.03 1.55
N PRO A 50 5.61 14.43 2.49
CA PRO A 50 6.12 13.48 3.47
C PRO A 50 6.44 12.11 2.85
N CYS A 51 7.46 11.45 3.37
CA CYS A 51 7.83 10.09 3.03
C CYS A 51 8.32 9.36 4.29
N LEU A 52 8.59 8.09 4.18
CA LEU A 52 9.22 7.31 5.24
C LEU A 52 10.72 7.46 5.09
N ASN A 53 11.33 8.20 6.01
CA ASN A 53 12.77 8.42 6.03
C ASN A 53 13.38 7.64 7.19
N ASP A 54 14.64 7.27 7.03
CA ASP A 54 15.51 6.78 8.08
C ASP A 54 14.95 5.56 8.85
N ILE A 55 14.30 4.64 8.15
CA ILE A 55 13.85 3.38 8.74
C ILE A 55 15.08 2.62 9.22
N GLN A 56 15.14 2.35 10.51
CA GLN A 56 16.28 1.66 11.13
C GLN A 56 16.20 0.14 10.95
N PRO A 57 17.34 -0.57 10.94
CA PRO A 57 17.35 -2.02 10.93
C PRO A 57 16.51 -2.59 12.08
N GLY A 58 15.60 -3.51 11.76
CA GLY A 58 14.66 -4.11 12.72
C GLY A 58 13.44 -3.24 13.06
N GLU A 59 13.34 -2.03 12.54
CA GLU A 59 12.17 -1.18 12.71
C GLU A 59 11.00 -1.70 11.86
N THR A 60 9.81 -1.64 12.42
CA THR A 60 8.56 -1.92 11.70
C THR A 60 7.75 -0.65 11.56
N VAL A 61 7.39 -0.32 10.32
CA VAL A 61 6.54 0.84 10.01
C VAL A 61 5.23 0.36 9.45
N VAL A 62 4.13 0.73 10.09
CA VAL A 62 2.78 0.43 9.58
C VAL A 62 2.48 1.33 8.40
N LEU A 63 2.27 0.76 7.23
CA LEU A 63 1.91 1.51 6.02
C LEU A 63 0.44 1.92 6.03
N GLY A 64 -0.43 1.09 6.54
CA GLY A 64 -1.84 1.39 6.68
C GLY A 64 -2.60 0.31 7.45
N GLU A 65 -3.71 0.71 8.01
CA GLU A 65 -4.69 -0.16 8.67
C GLU A 65 -6.03 0.05 7.98
N ILE A 66 -6.71 -1.04 7.64
CA ILE A 66 -7.96 -1.02 6.89
C ILE A 66 -8.99 -1.84 7.66
N ASP A 67 -10.02 -1.17 8.13
CA ASP A 67 -11.13 -1.81 8.81
C ASP A 67 -12.22 -2.26 7.83
N GLY A 68 -12.72 -3.48 8.06
CA GLY A 68 -13.82 -4.06 7.30
C GLY A 68 -13.39 -4.65 5.95
N PRO A 69 -14.36 -5.19 5.20
CA PRO A 69 -14.09 -5.84 3.93
C PRO A 69 -13.65 -4.85 2.87
N GLY A 70 -12.61 -5.21 2.12
CA GLY A 70 -12.08 -4.34 1.08
C GLY A 70 -11.24 -5.09 0.05
N ILE A 71 -10.85 -4.37 -0.98
CA ILE A 71 -9.94 -4.86 -2.02
C ILE A 71 -8.83 -3.83 -2.20
N ILE A 72 -7.61 -4.27 -2.10
CA ILE A 72 -6.45 -3.46 -2.50
C ILE A 72 -6.29 -3.62 -4.00
N HIS A 73 -6.61 -2.58 -4.76
CA HIS A 73 -6.51 -2.59 -6.22
C HIS A 73 -5.13 -2.22 -6.74
N HIS A 74 -4.37 -1.46 -5.97
CA HIS A 74 -3.11 -0.91 -6.41
C HIS A 74 -2.17 -0.70 -5.22
N ILE A 75 -0.96 -1.15 -5.36
CA ILE A 75 0.16 -0.84 -4.48
C ILE A 75 1.25 -0.22 -5.34
N TRP A 76 1.66 0.99 -4.98
CA TRP A 76 2.77 1.68 -5.62
C TRP A 76 3.75 2.15 -4.56
N ILE A 77 4.98 1.73 -4.66
CA ILE A 77 6.04 2.06 -3.72
C ILE A 77 7.28 2.47 -4.53
N THR A 78 7.94 3.50 -4.07
CA THR A 78 9.28 3.85 -4.54
C THR A 78 10.21 3.96 -3.33
N THR A 79 11.44 3.53 -3.51
CA THR A 79 12.49 3.59 -2.49
C THR A 79 13.70 4.31 -3.04
N ASP A 80 14.54 4.83 -2.17
CA ASP A 80 15.92 5.08 -2.54
C ASP A 80 16.58 3.75 -2.89
N ASN A 81 17.58 3.77 -3.74
CA ASN A 81 18.32 2.56 -4.16
C ASN A 81 19.55 2.29 -3.28
N LYS A 82 19.75 3.09 -2.22
CA LYS A 82 20.90 2.96 -1.34
C LYS A 82 20.48 3.00 0.12
N THR A 83 21.13 2.19 0.92
CA THR A 83 21.12 2.31 2.38
C THR A 83 22.03 3.47 2.82
N SER A 84 21.94 3.86 4.08
CA SER A 84 22.83 4.87 4.68
C SER A 84 24.31 4.50 4.59
N GLU A 85 24.62 3.21 4.53
CA GLU A 85 25.97 2.66 4.39
C GLU A 85 26.45 2.57 2.94
N GLY A 86 25.56 2.92 2.00
CA GLY A 86 25.86 2.94 0.56
C GLY A 86 25.63 1.63 -0.17
N ASP A 87 25.08 0.62 0.49
CA ASP A 87 24.67 -0.63 -0.12
C ASP A 87 23.48 -0.43 -1.05
N CYS A 88 23.40 -1.27 -2.09
CA CYS A 88 22.35 -1.20 -3.13
C CYS A 88 21.30 -2.29 -2.98
N PHE A 89 21.09 -2.84 -1.79
CA PHE A 89 20.20 -3.98 -1.55
C PHE A 89 18.87 -3.61 -0.87
N VAL A 90 18.49 -2.36 -0.87
CA VAL A 90 17.27 -1.85 -0.20
C VAL A 90 16.04 -2.69 -0.50
N LEU A 91 15.87 -3.13 -1.74
CA LEU A 91 14.73 -3.97 -2.13
C LEU A 91 14.77 -5.38 -1.54
N ARG A 92 15.92 -5.83 -1.06
CA ARG A 92 16.10 -7.12 -0.35
C ARG A 92 16.02 -6.93 1.16
N ASP A 93 16.42 -5.78 1.66
CA ASP A 93 16.49 -5.47 3.08
C ASP A 93 15.11 -5.08 3.65
N LEU A 94 14.26 -4.47 2.82
CA LEU A 94 12.89 -4.15 3.18
C LEU A 94 11.98 -5.36 3.00
N VAL A 95 11.28 -5.75 4.06
CA VAL A 95 10.29 -6.84 4.04
C VAL A 95 8.89 -6.26 4.10
N LEU A 96 8.06 -6.60 3.11
CA LEU A 96 6.64 -6.28 3.11
C LEU A 96 5.87 -7.39 3.82
N ARG A 97 5.03 -6.99 4.80
CA ARG A 97 4.11 -7.88 5.49
C ARG A 97 2.68 -7.41 5.35
N MET A 98 1.76 -8.35 5.18
CA MET A 98 0.34 -8.08 5.19
C MET A 98 -0.36 -9.10 6.08
N TYR A 99 -1.26 -8.61 6.90
CA TYR A 99 -2.04 -9.39 7.86
C TYR A 99 -3.51 -9.20 7.56
N TRP A 100 -4.28 -10.28 7.55
CA TRP A 100 -5.71 -10.26 7.34
C TRP A 100 -6.45 -10.69 8.61
N ASP A 101 -7.62 -10.12 8.80
CA ASP A 101 -8.62 -10.59 9.78
C ASP A 101 -8.09 -10.85 11.21
N GLY A 102 -7.09 -10.10 11.64
CA GLY A 102 -6.51 -10.22 12.98
C GLY A 102 -5.57 -11.41 13.17
N GLU A 103 -5.05 -11.99 12.09
CA GLU A 103 -4.05 -13.05 12.17
C GLU A 103 -2.76 -12.58 12.85
N GLU A 104 -2.17 -13.45 13.67
CA GLU A 104 -0.88 -13.18 14.31
C GLU A 104 0.30 -13.28 13.34
N ASN A 105 0.19 -14.21 12.40
CA ASN A 105 1.20 -14.41 11.36
C ASN A 105 0.82 -13.69 10.09
N PRO A 106 1.78 -13.10 9.36
CA PRO A 106 1.48 -12.44 8.11
C PRO A 106 1.02 -13.43 7.04
N SER A 107 -0.06 -13.11 6.34
CA SER A 107 -0.50 -13.85 5.16
C SER A 107 0.41 -13.59 3.95
N VAL A 108 1.13 -12.48 3.96
CA VAL A 108 2.17 -12.12 2.99
C VAL A 108 3.40 -11.68 3.76
N GLU A 109 4.54 -12.30 3.47
CA GLU A 109 5.84 -11.86 3.95
C GLU A 109 6.87 -12.13 2.84
N ALA A 110 7.42 -11.08 2.28
CA ALA A 110 8.43 -11.18 1.24
C ALA A 110 9.34 -9.94 1.22
N PRO A 111 10.60 -10.07 0.79
CA PRO A 111 11.38 -8.90 0.41
C PRO A 111 10.63 -8.05 -0.60
N LEU A 112 10.77 -6.74 -0.48
CA LEU A 112 9.98 -5.81 -1.30
C LEU A 112 10.18 -6.03 -2.80
N GLY A 113 11.43 -6.28 -3.23
CA GLY A 113 11.73 -6.58 -4.61
C GLY A 113 11.09 -7.88 -5.09
N ASP A 114 11.13 -8.93 -4.29
CA ASP A 114 10.52 -10.22 -4.64
C ASP A 114 9.00 -10.12 -4.77
N PHE A 115 8.37 -9.32 -3.90
CA PHE A 115 6.92 -9.07 -3.99
C PHE A 115 6.52 -8.42 -5.33
N PHE A 116 7.35 -7.52 -5.85
CA PHE A 116 7.11 -6.82 -7.12
C PHE A 116 7.83 -7.47 -8.32
N CYS A 117 8.53 -8.58 -8.13
CA CYS A 117 9.30 -9.27 -9.16
C CYS A 117 10.41 -8.42 -9.82
N CYS A 118 11.12 -7.60 -9.04
CA CYS A 118 12.19 -6.73 -9.50
C CYS A 118 13.48 -6.84 -8.68
#